data_8dce581b66330553bc2d5549f6c5e147
#
_entry.id   8dce581b66330553bc2d5549f6c5e147
#
_cell.length_a   1.000
_cell.length_b   1.000
_cell.length_c   1.000
_cell.angle_alpha   90.00
_cell.angle_beta   90.00
_cell.angle_gamma   90.00
#
_symmetry.space_group_name_H-M   'P 1'
#
loop_
_entity.id
_entity.type
_entity.pdbx_description
1 polymer ?
#
loop_
_entity_poly.entity_id
_entity_poly.type
_entity_poly.pdbx_seq_one_letter_code
_entity_poly.pdbx_strand_id
1 'polypeptide(L)'
;MKKIIALLLALVMVFALVACAAKTDAPAEETKTETAATETATEEKTEEATEEPAAETAAPADFKVGFIMLHDENSTYDLNFINGAKEAAEALGVEYVIKTNVPEGQECYDAAADLADAGCNIVFADSFGHEDYMIQAAKEFPDVQFCHSSGTKAHTENLANYHNAFASIYEGRYLAGIVAGMKLNEMI
;
A
#
# COMPACT_ATOMS: atom_id res chain seq x y z
N MET A 1 23.42 20.37 40.10
CA MET A 1 22.82 20.03 38.79
C MET A 1 21.70 19.02 38.88
N LYS A 2 21.84 17.85 39.52
CA LYS A 2 20.77 16.82 39.62
C LYS A 2 19.49 17.29 40.34
N LYS A 3 19.59 18.16 41.35
CA LYS A 3 18.42 18.69 42.07
C LYS A 3 17.61 19.74 41.29
N ILE A 4 18.26 20.48 40.37
CA ILE A 4 17.61 21.50 39.54
C ILE A 4 16.82 20.83 38.39
N ILE A 5 17.35 19.72 37.83
CA ILE A 5 16.68 18.92 36.81
C ILE A 5 15.41 18.25 37.36
N ALA A 6 15.46 17.75 38.60
CA ALA A 6 14.30 17.16 39.26
C ALA A 6 13.18 18.19 39.53
N LEU A 7 13.57 19.43 39.85
CA LEU A 7 12.59 20.50 40.10
C LEU A 7 11.90 20.98 38.79
N LEU A 8 12.66 21.03 37.67
CA LEU A 8 12.11 21.35 36.35
C LEU A 8 11.17 20.27 35.83
N LEU A 9 11.47 19.00 36.03
CA LEU A 9 10.58 17.88 35.67
C LEU A 9 9.28 17.88 36.48
N ALA A 10 9.33 18.23 37.76
CA ALA A 10 8.13 18.34 38.60
C ALA A 10 7.22 19.52 38.17
N LEU A 11 7.82 20.63 37.70
CA LEU A 11 7.05 21.80 37.24
C LEU A 11 6.30 21.54 35.93
N VAL A 12 6.87 20.74 35.02
CA VAL A 12 6.23 20.35 33.75
C VAL A 12 5.02 19.43 33.99
N MET A 13 5.09 18.55 34.97
CA MET A 13 3.98 17.67 35.32
C MET A 13 2.77 18.39 35.92
N VAL A 14 2.97 19.49 36.64
CA VAL A 14 1.88 20.27 37.25
C VAL A 14 1.12 21.07 36.19
N PHE A 15 1.77 21.52 35.10
CA PHE A 15 1.10 22.22 34.00
C PHE A 15 0.23 21.31 33.12
N ALA A 16 0.52 20.01 33.05
CA ALA A 16 -0.26 19.08 32.25
C ALA A 16 -1.62 18.68 32.88
N LEU A 17 -1.82 18.93 34.16
CA LEU A 17 -3.04 18.55 34.90
C LEU A 17 -4.13 19.65 34.97
N VAL A 18 -3.84 20.89 34.54
CA VAL A 18 -4.79 22.03 34.60
C VAL A 18 -5.61 22.16 33.31
N ALA A 19 -5.31 21.44 32.23
CA ALA A 19 -5.99 21.57 30.94
C ALA A 19 -7.24 20.67 30.74
N CYS A 20 -7.64 19.88 31.74
CA CYS A 20 -8.74 18.91 31.62
C CYS A 20 -9.98 19.16 32.50
N ALA A 21 -10.15 20.36 33.04
CA ALA A 21 -11.33 20.66 33.85
C ALA A 21 -12.02 21.95 33.42
N ALA A 22 -12.87 21.90 32.39
CA ALA A 22 -14.02 22.80 32.17
C ALA A 22 -14.78 22.45 30.91
N LYS A 23 -15.89 21.72 31.03
CA LYS A 23 -17.19 22.00 30.38
C LYS A 23 -18.19 20.91 30.71
N THR A 24 -18.99 21.16 31.71
CA THR A 24 -20.37 20.69 31.84
C THR A 24 -21.23 21.94 31.83
N ASP A 25 -22.23 21.95 30.96
CA ASP A 25 -23.64 22.21 31.28
C ASP A 25 -24.46 22.39 30.00
N ALA A 26 -25.49 21.57 29.87
CA ALA A 26 -26.66 21.80 29.03
C ALA A 26 -27.67 22.65 29.82
N PRO A 27 -28.79 23.20 29.24
CA PRO A 27 -29.87 22.40 28.73
C PRO A 27 -30.63 22.95 27.49
N ALA A 28 -31.55 22.12 27.02
CA ALA A 28 -32.50 22.19 25.95
C ALA A 28 -33.34 23.45 25.80
N GLU A 29 -33.71 23.75 24.53
CA GLU A 29 -35.08 24.15 24.20
C GLU A 29 -35.42 23.90 22.72
N GLU A 30 -36.55 23.28 22.49
CA GLU A 30 -37.15 22.95 21.20
C GLU A 30 -37.62 24.18 20.45
N THR A 31 -37.43 24.23 19.13
CA THR A 31 -38.40 24.90 18.25
C THR A 31 -38.42 24.23 16.88
N LYS A 32 -39.57 23.62 16.60
CA LYS A 32 -39.96 23.16 15.24
C LYS A 32 -40.12 24.37 14.34
N THR A 33 -39.57 24.28 13.14
CA THR A 33 -40.17 24.96 11.97
C THR A 33 -39.91 24.10 10.74
N GLU A 34 -41.00 23.59 10.22
CA GLU A 34 -41.20 22.92 8.98
C GLU A 34 -41.12 23.92 7.83
N THR A 35 -40.28 23.73 6.84
CA THR A 35 -40.49 24.31 5.51
C THR A 35 -39.89 23.44 4.42
N ALA A 36 -40.75 23.15 3.46
CA ALA A 36 -40.74 22.32 2.29
C ALA A 36 -39.47 22.30 1.42
N ALA A 37 -39.33 21.14 0.86
CA ALA A 37 -38.68 20.69 -0.38
C ALA A 37 -38.28 21.73 -1.43
N THR A 38 -37.05 21.58 -1.92
CA THR A 38 -36.77 21.73 -3.34
C THR A 38 -35.68 20.72 -3.70
N GLU A 39 -36.08 19.67 -4.37
CA GLU A 39 -35.20 18.73 -5.06
C GLU A 39 -34.51 19.50 -6.19
N THR A 40 -33.19 19.58 -6.13
CA THR A 40 -32.39 19.88 -7.30
C THR A 40 -31.53 18.64 -7.56
N ALA A 41 -31.99 17.81 -8.46
CA ALA A 41 -31.22 16.71 -9.02
C ALA A 41 -30.00 17.32 -9.74
N THR A 42 -28.83 17.16 -9.15
CA THR A 42 -27.57 17.34 -9.88
C THR A 42 -27.25 16.02 -10.54
N GLU A 43 -27.42 15.96 -11.84
CA GLU A 43 -26.94 14.86 -12.68
C GLU A 43 -25.41 14.80 -12.54
N GLU A 44 -24.94 13.83 -11.78
CA GLU A 44 -23.55 13.42 -11.73
C GLU A 44 -23.23 12.69 -13.05
N LYS A 45 -22.62 13.44 -13.98
CA LYS A 45 -22.14 12.92 -15.24
C LYS A 45 -21.01 11.94 -14.94
N THR A 46 -21.32 10.65 -14.96
CA THR A 46 -20.33 9.58 -15.00
C THR A 46 -19.48 9.80 -16.26
N GLU A 47 -18.26 10.28 -16.10
CA GLU A 47 -17.24 10.18 -17.14
C GLU A 47 -16.85 8.71 -17.23
N GLU A 48 -17.41 8.05 -18.23
CA GLU A 48 -16.97 6.76 -18.72
C GLU A 48 -15.52 6.96 -19.21
N ALA A 49 -14.55 6.49 -18.39
CA ALA A 49 -13.17 6.43 -18.81
C ALA A 49 -13.12 5.48 -20.02
N THR A 50 -13.04 6.04 -21.20
CA THR A 50 -12.73 5.31 -22.41
C THR A 50 -11.29 4.81 -22.24
N GLU A 51 -11.11 3.53 -21.91
CA GLU A 51 -9.84 2.85 -22.04
C GLU A 51 -9.47 2.91 -23.55
N GLU A 52 -8.58 3.84 -23.90
CA GLU A 52 -7.83 3.71 -25.13
C GLU A 52 -7.08 2.38 -25.08
N PRO A 53 -7.21 1.50 -26.09
CA PRO A 53 -6.40 0.30 -26.13
C PRO A 53 -4.94 0.75 -26.17
N ALA A 54 -4.19 0.43 -25.10
CA ALA A 54 -2.75 0.61 -25.04
C ALA A 54 -2.18 -0.01 -26.33
N ALA A 55 -1.54 0.81 -27.13
CA ALA A 55 -0.82 0.32 -28.31
C ALA A 55 0.12 -0.76 -27.82
N GLU A 56 0.00 -1.94 -28.39
CA GLU A 56 0.81 -3.12 -28.16
C GLU A 56 2.24 -2.82 -28.60
N THR A 57 2.97 -2.05 -27.79
CA THR A 57 4.40 -1.86 -27.95
C THR A 57 5.05 -3.09 -27.32
N ALA A 58 5.45 -4.04 -28.18
CA ALA A 58 6.26 -5.16 -27.72
C ALA A 58 7.43 -4.62 -26.90
N ALA A 59 7.66 -5.23 -25.73
CA ALA A 59 8.79 -4.87 -24.88
C ALA A 59 10.10 -5.03 -25.69
N PRO A 60 11.15 -4.23 -25.39
CA PRO A 60 12.45 -4.44 -26.00
C PRO A 60 12.92 -5.87 -25.80
N ALA A 61 13.63 -6.44 -26.78
CA ALA A 61 14.07 -7.83 -26.78
C ALA A 61 14.94 -8.21 -25.57
N ASP A 62 15.54 -7.22 -24.91
CA ASP A 62 16.42 -7.37 -23.76
C ASP A 62 15.75 -6.99 -22.43
N PHE A 63 14.41 -6.82 -22.42
CA PHE A 63 13.70 -6.41 -21.21
C PHE A 63 13.48 -7.60 -20.27
N LYS A 64 13.92 -7.45 -19.03
CA LYS A 64 13.86 -8.48 -18.00
C LYS A 64 13.22 -7.97 -16.73
N VAL A 65 12.34 -8.77 -16.13
CA VAL A 65 11.61 -8.42 -14.92
C VAL A 65 12.00 -9.33 -13.76
N GLY A 66 12.29 -8.76 -12.61
CA GLY A 66 12.54 -9.46 -11.36
C GLY A 66 11.33 -9.41 -10.43
N PHE A 67 11.07 -10.50 -9.71
CA PHE A 67 10.02 -10.57 -8.69
C PHE A 67 10.58 -11.15 -7.39
N ILE A 68 10.20 -10.53 -6.26
CA ILE A 68 10.58 -10.93 -4.90
C ILE A 68 9.29 -11.25 -4.14
N MET A 69 9.17 -12.49 -3.67
CA MET A 69 8.02 -12.99 -2.92
C MET A 69 8.45 -13.39 -1.51
N LEU A 70 7.64 -13.04 -0.50
CA LEU A 70 7.92 -13.38 0.91
C LEU A 70 7.91 -14.89 1.13
N HIS A 71 6.96 -15.59 0.50
CA HIS A 71 6.83 -17.05 0.58
C HIS A 71 6.85 -17.67 -0.82
N ASP A 72 6.40 -18.91 -0.92
CA ASP A 72 6.27 -19.66 -2.17
C ASP A 72 4.79 -19.95 -2.51
N GLU A 73 4.54 -20.84 -3.44
CA GLU A 73 3.20 -21.22 -3.92
C GLU A 73 2.29 -21.84 -2.84
N ASN A 74 2.83 -22.21 -1.68
CA ASN A 74 2.03 -22.70 -0.57
C ASN A 74 1.29 -21.58 0.18
N SER A 75 1.72 -20.32 0.05
CA SER A 75 1.01 -19.15 0.51
C SER A 75 -0.04 -18.73 -0.52
N THR A 76 -1.30 -18.66 -0.13
CA THR A 76 -2.38 -18.21 -1.03
C THR A 76 -2.24 -16.73 -1.41
N TYR A 77 -1.56 -15.92 -0.61
CA TYR A 77 -1.26 -14.52 -0.91
C TYR A 77 -0.21 -14.45 -2.03
N ASP A 78 0.97 -15.04 -1.82
CA ASP A 78 2.08 -14.99 -2.76
C ASP A 78 1.75 -15.73 -4.07
N LEU A 79 0.97 -16.81 -4.02
CA LEU A 79 0.53 -17.55 -5.20
C LEU A 79 -0.21 -16.64 -6.20
N ASN A 80 -1.02 -15.69 -5.73
CA ASN A 80 -1.71 -14.75 -6.62
C ASN A 80 -0.72 -13.83 -7.34
N PHE A 81 0.31 -13.34 -6.63
CA PHE A 81 1.37 -12.52 -7.24
C PHE A 81 2.22 -13.34 -8.22
N ILE A 82 2.59 -14.57 -7.84
CA ILE A 82 3.35 -15.49 -8.71
C ILE A 82 2.59 -15.77 -10.01
N ASN A 83 1.29 -16.06 -9.92
CA ASN A 83 0.46 -16.31 -11.09
C ASN A 83 0.33 -15.07 -11.97
N GLY A 84 0.04 -13.91 -11.36
CA GLY A 84 -0.05 -12.63 -12.09
C GLY A 84 1.27 -12.24 -12.76
N ALA A 85 2.40 -12.45 -12.07
CA ALA A 85 3.74 -12.20 -12.63
C ALA A 85 4.02 -13.07 -13.87
N LYS A 86 3.71 -14.37 -13.79
CA LYS A 86 3.88 -15.32 -14.91
C LYS A 86 2.97 -14.94 -16.08
N GLU A 87 1.69 -14.71 -15.81
CA GLU A 87 0.71 -14.36 -16.85
C GLU A 87 1.07 -13.05 -17.57
N ALA A 88 1.46 -12.02 -16.83
CA ALA A 88 1.86 -10.74 -17.39
C ALA A 88 3.16 -10.85 -18.22
N ALA A 89 4.17 -11.56 -17.70
CA ALA A 89 5.43 -11.74 -18.42
C ALA A 89 5.26 -12.56 -19.71
N GLU A 90 4.45 -13.62 -19.68
CA GLU A 90 4.11 -14.44 -20.84
C GLU A 90 3.32 -13.64 -21.88
N ALA A 91 2.33 -12.85 -21.45
CA ALA A 91 1.53 -12.02 -22.35
C ALA A 91 2.36 -10.93 -23.05
N LEU A 92 3.35 -10.36 -22.35
CA LEU A 92 4.26 -9.35 -22.88
C LEU A 92 5.48 -9.93 -23.63
N GLY A 93 5.72 -11.26 -23.52
CA GLY A 93 6.87 -11.91 -24.11
C GLY A 93 8.21 -11.47 -23.49
N VAL A 94 8.23 -11.11 -22.20
CA VAL A 94 9.43 -10.65 -21.51
C VAL A 94 10.05 -11.75 -20.65
N GLU A 95 11.40 -11.72 -20.53
CA GLU A 95 12.13 -12.60 -19.61
C GLU A 95 11.84 -12.20 -18.16
N TYR A 96 11.67 -13.19 -17.28
CA TYR A 96 11.45 -12.93 -15.87
C TYR A 96 12.19 -13.87 -14.93
N VAL A 97 12.45 -13.41 -13.71
CA VAL A 97 13.03 -14.19 -12.61
C VAL A 97 12.18 -13.98 -11.37
N ILE A 98 11.78 -15.07 -10.71
CA ILE A 98 11.06 -15.03 -9.43
C ILE A 98 11.95 -15.58 -8.32
N LYS A 99 12.16 -14.78 -7.26
CA LYS A 99 12.80 -15.22 -6.01
C LYS A 99 11.70 -15.40 -4.96
N THR A 100 11.55 -16.58 -4.42
CA THR A 100 10.58 -16.93 -3.37
C THR A 100 11.27 -17.11 -2.03
N ASN A 101 10.48 -17.11 -0.94
CA ASN A 101 10.97 -17.28 0.44
C ASN A 101 12.03 -16.23 0.82
N VAL A 102 11.82 -14.99 0.39
CA VAL A 102 12.70 -13.85 0.72
C VAL A 102 12.15 -13.13 1.95
N PRO A 103 12.82 -13.19 3.11
CA PRO A 103 12.35 -12.54 4.33
C PRO A 103 12.25 -11.01 4.22
N GLU A 104 11.42 -10.43 5.10
CA GLU A 104 11.31 -8.98 5.26
C GLU A 104 12.52 -8.44 6.05
N GLY A 105 13.66 -8.28 5.36
CA GLY A 105 14.92 -7.90 5.99
C GLY A 105 15.99 -7.55 4.96
N GLN A 106 17.25 -7.61 5.39
CA GLN A 106 18.40 -7.40 4.52
C GLN A 106 18.38 -8.33 3.30
N GLU A 107 17.82 -9.52 3.45
CA GLU A 107 17.65 -10.52 2.38
C GLU A 107 16.81 -10.00 1.22
N CYS A 108 15.85 -9.10 1.50
CA CYS A 108 15.08 -8.45 0.44
C CYS A 108 15.95 -7.47 -0.37
N TYR A 109 16.77 -6.66 0.30
CA TYR A 109 17.73 -5.80 -0.39
C TYR A 109 18.73 -6.62 -1.20
N ASP A 110 19.31 -7.67 -0.62
CA ASP A 110 20.27 -8.54 -1.29
C ASP A 110 19.64 -9.20 -2.54
N ALA A 111 18.37 -9.63 -2.42
CA ALA A 111 17.63 -10.19 -3.53
C ALA A 111 17.36 -9.16 -4.64
N ALA A 112 17.05 -7.92 -4.26
CA ALA A 112 16.81 -6.81 -5.19
C ALA A 112 18.10 -6.42 -5.93
N ALA A 113 19.22 -6.32 -5.21
CA ALA A 113 20.54 -6.06 -5.77
C ALA A 113 20.97 -7.16 -6.75
N ASP A 114 20.82 -8.42 -6.37
CA ASP A 114 21.11 -9.58 -7.25
C ASP A 114 20.30 -9.54 -8.55
N LEU A 115 19.01 -9.14 -8.48
CA LEU A 115 18.16 -9.02 -9.66
C LEU A 115 18.58 -7.86 -10.56
N ALA A 116 18.97 -6.73 -9.96
CA ALA A 116 19.51 -5.59 -10.69
C ALA A 116 20.82 -5.96 -11.40
N ASP A 117 21.76 -6.63 -10.71
CA ASP A 117 23.02 -7.11 -11.25
C ASP A 117 22.81 -8.21 -12.32
N ALA A 118 21.74 -8.99 -12.24
CA ALA A 118 21.33 -9.96 -13.26
C ALA A 118 20.70 -9.31 -14.49
N GLY A 119 20.64 -7.98 -14.55
CA GLY A 119 20.16 -7.22 -15.69
C GLY A 119 18.63 -7.04 -15.74
N CYS A 120 17.93 -7.18 -14.61
CA CYS A 120 16.51 -6.82 -14.55
C CYS A 120 16.35 -5.30 -14.69
N ASN A 121 15.44 -4.89 -15.57
CA ASN A 121 15.12 -3.49 -15.81
C ASN A 121 14.10 -2.96 -14.79
N ILE A 122 13.26 -3.87 -14.26
CA ILE A 122 12.29 -3.59 -13.21
C ILE A 122 12.25 -4.74 -12.21
N VAL A 123 12.14 -4.41 -10.93
CA VAL A 123 12.02 -5.37 -9.82
C VAL A 123 10.77 -5.07 -9.02
N PHE A 124 9.91 -6.07 -8.81
CA PHE A 124 8.72 -6.00 -7.97
C PHE A 124 8.90 -6.80 -6.68
N ALA A 125 8.34 -6.30 -5.57
CA ALA A 125 8.24 -7.03 -4.31
C ALA A 125 6.79 -7.01 -3.79
N ASP A 126 6.33 -8.11 -3.19
CA ASP A 126 4.94 -8.32 -2.81
C ASP A 126 4.61 -8.07 -1.33
N SER A 127 5.58 -8.13 -0.43
CA SER A 127 5.32 -8.04 1.01
C SER A 127 5.50 -6.63 1.57
N PHE A 128 4.60 -6.22 2.48
CA PHE A 128 4.61 -4.91 3.13
C PHE A 128 5.97 -4.56 3.76
N GLY A 129 6.62 -5.50 4.44
CA GLY A 129 7.91 -5.29 5.09
C GLY A 129 9.11 -5.26 4.15
N HIS A 130 8.94 -5.52 2.86
CA HIS A 130 9.99 -5.35 1.85
C HIS A 130 10.22 -3.86 1.50
N GLU A 131 9.32 -2.94 1.84
CA GLU A 131 9.31 -1.57 1.33
C GLU A 131 10.63 -0.82 1.56
N ASP A 132 11.16 -0.82 2.78
CA ASP A 132 12.37 -0.06 3.12
C ASP A 132 13.61 -0.60 2.39
N TYR A 133 13.67 -1.89 2.17
CA TYR A 133 14.78 -2.56 1.47
C TYR A 133 14.71 -2.34 -0.04
N MET A 134 13.51 -2.28 -0.62
CA MET A 134 13.31 -1.89 -2.01
C MET A 134 13.69 -0.43 -2.26
N ILE A 135 13.39 0.47 -1.31
CA ILE A 135 13.80 1.87 -1.35
C ILE A 135 15.34 1.98 -1.28
N GLN A 136 15.99 1.17 -0.43
CA GLN A 136 17.43 1.12 -0.34
C GLN A 136 18.06 0.70 -1.67
N ALA A 137 17.53 -0.36 -2.31
CA ALA A 137 17.98 -0.82 -3.62
C ALA A 137 17.75 0.25 -4.71
N ALA A 138 16.61 0.94 -4.69
CA ALA A 138 16.32 2.00 -5.65
C ALA A 138 17.32 3.18 -5.57
N LYS A 139 17.83 3.49 -4.36
CA LYS A 139 18.87 4.52 -4.16
C LYS A 139 20.21 4.09 -4.73
N GLU A 140 20.53 2.81 -4.72
CA GLU A 140 21.81 2.28 -5.19
C GLU A 140 21.83 1.97 -6.69
N PHE A 141 20.69 1.56 -7.24
CA PHE A 141 20.54 1.18 -8.65
C PHE A 141 19.63 2.18 -9.40
N PRO A 142 20.06 3.41 -9.70
CA PRO A 142 19.21 4.46 -10.26
C PRO A 142 18.66 4.14 -11.67
N ASP A 143 19.27 3.23 -12.39
CA ASP A 143 18.88 2.84 -13.74
C ASP A 143 17.84 1.68 -13.75
N VAL A 144 17.57 1.07 -12.60
CA VAL A 144 16.58 0.01 -12.43
C VAL A 144 15.33 0.57 -11.78
N GLN A 145 14.15 0.18 -12.28
CA GLN A 145 12.87 0.55 -11.68
C GLN A 145 12.51 -0.42 -10.56
N PHE A 146 12.08 0.09 -9.43
CA PHE A 146 11.62 -0.70 -8.29
C PHE A 146 10.16 -0.41 -8.00
N CYS A 147 9.35 -1.46 -7.91
CA CYS A 147 7.94 -1.37 -7.64
C CYS A 147 7.57 -2.24 -6.44
N HIS A 148 6.81 -1.70 -5.51
CA HIS A 148 6.44 -2.40 -4.29
C HIS A 148 4.94 -2.42 -4.11
N SER A 149 4.39 -3.62 -3.89
CA SER A 149 2.97 -3.80 -3.55
C SER A 149 2.71 -3.44 -2.10
N SER A 150 1.59 -2.80 -1.83
CA SER A 150 1.13 -2.42 -0.49
C SER A 150 1.99 -1.38 0.23
N GLY A 151 3.04 -0.86 -0.37
CA GLY A 151 3.84 0.22 0.16
C GLY A 151 3.19 1.59 -0.01
N THR A 152 3.67 2.58 0.74
CA THR A 152 3.10 3.93 0.77
C THR A 152 4.15 5.04 0.72
N LYS A 153 5.44 4.72 0.65
CA LYS A 153 6.52 5.69 0.80
C LYS A 153 7.01 6.33 -0.50
N ALA A 154 6.57 5.87 -1.68
CA ALA A 154 7.03 6.42 -2.95
C ALA A 154 6.82 7.93 -3.06
N HIS A 155 5.68 8.45 -2.57
CA HIS A 155 5.36 9.89 -2.60
C HIS A 155 6.19 10.74 -1.62
N THR A 156 6.81 10.13 -0.61
CA THR A 156 7.66 10.83 0.38
C THR A 156 9.14 10.68 0.09
N GLU A 157 9.56 9.55 -0.49
CA GLU A 157 10.96 9.30 -0.84
C GLU A 157 11.43 10.10 -2.07
N ASN A 158 10.50 10.48 -2.96
CA ASN A 158 10.78 11.26 -4.18
C ASN A 158 11.87 10.67 -5.08
N LEU A 159 11.97 9.34 -5.14
CA LEU A 159 12.87 8.64 -6.05
C LEU A 159 12.16 8.44 -7.40
N ALA A 160 12.83 8.81 -8.49
CA ALA A 160 12.26 8.69 -9.84
C ALA A 160 12.06 7.23 -10.29
N ASN A 161 12.77 6.31 -9.65
CA ASN A 161 12.80 4.88 -9.97
C ASN A 161 12.17 4.00 -8.86
N TYR A 162 11.38 4.58 -7.96
CA TYR A 162 10.66 3.82 -6.93
C TYR A 162 9.17 4.13 -6.95
N HIS A 163 8.35 3.08 -7.02
CA HIS A 163 6.90 3.18 -7.18
C HIS A 163 6.17 2.26 -6.20
N ASN A 164 4.95 2.66 -5.81
CA ASN A 164 4.03 1.81 -5.08
C ASN A 164 2.82 1.44 -5.94
N ALA A 165 2.42 0.19 -5.88
CA ALA A 165 1.15 -0.30 -6.40
C ALA A 165 0.25 -0.72 -5.23
N PHE A 166 -0.91 -0.08 -5.09
CA PHE A 166 -1.85 -0.38 -4.03
C PHE A 166 -3.25 -0.56 -4.61
N ALA A 167 -3.79 -1.76 -4.49
CA ALA A 167 -5.15 -2.05 -4.95
C ALA A 167 -6.20 -1.53 -3.96
N SER A 168 -7.44 -1.34 -4.43
CA SER A 168 -8.61 -1.03 -3.59
C SER A 168 -9.03 -2.25 -2.75
N ILE A 169 -8.12 -2.70 -1.87
CA ILE A 169 -8.23 -3.95 -1.11
C ILE A 169 -9.49 -4.01 -0.22
N TYR A 170 -10.06 -2.86 0.15
CA TYR A 170 -11.30 -2.78 0.92
C TYR A 170 -12.49 -3.40 0.18
N GLU A 171 -12.51 -3.38 -1.15
CA GLU A 171 -13.57 -3.99 -1.97
C GLU A 171 -13.58 -5.51 -1.79
N GLY A 172 -12.42 -6.15 -1.92
CA GLY A 172 -12.27 -7.57 -1.64
C GLY A 172 -12.59 -7.94 -0.19
N ARG A 173 -12.21 -7.07 0.77
CA ARG A 173 -12.56 -7.24 2.19
C ARG A 173 -14.06 -7.16 2.44
N TYR A 174 -14.75 -6.27 1.77
CA TYR A 174 -16.22 -6.17 1.84
C TYR A 174 -16.90 -7.44 1.34
N LEU A 175 -16.49 -7.95 0.18
CA LEU A 175 -17.01 -9.21 -0.37
C LEU A 175 -16.72 -10.39 0.56
N ALA A 176 -15.52 -10.50 1.10
CA ALA A 176 -15.16 -11.54 2.07
C ALA A 176 -16.03 -11.46 3.34
N GLY A 177 -16.33 -10.25 3.82
CA GLY A 177 -17.23 -10.00 4.94
C GLY A 177 -18.67 -10.49 4.67
N ILE A 178 -19.19 -10.25 3.46
CA ILE A 178 -20.50 -10.75 3.04
C ILE A 178 -20.53 -12.29 3.07
N VAL A 179 -19.53 -12.94 2.46
CA VAL A 179 -19.45 -14.40 2.41
C VAL A 179 -19.36 -15.00 3.82
N ALA A 180 -18.55 -14.40 4.69
CA ALA A 180 -18.43 -14.82 6.10
C ALA A 180 -19.76 -14.69 6.84
N GLY A 181 -20.50 -13.59 6.65
CA GLY A 181 -21.82 -13.37 7.24
C GLY A 181 -22.86 -14.36 6.72
N MET A 182 -22.89 -14.65 5.42
CA MET A 182 -23.75 -15.67 4.84
C MET A 182 -23.46 -17.05 5.44
N LYS A 183 -22.17 -17.40 5.57
CA LYS A 183 -21.77 -18.68 6.16
C LYS A 183 -22.17 -18.79 7.63
N LEU A 184 -22.03 -17.72 8.40
CA LEU A 184 -22.48 -17.69 9.79
C LEU A 184 -24.00 -17.95 9.90
N ASN A 185 -24.81 -17.34 9.03
CA ASN A 185 -26.27 -17.54 9.01
C ASN A 185 -26.69 -18.98 8.67
N GLU A 186 -25.88 -19.71 7.91
CA GLU A 186 -26.12 -21.14 7.63
C GLU A 186 -25.79 -22.03 8.84
N MET A 187 -25.02 -21.57 9.80
CA MET A 187 -24.55 -22.34 10.96
C MET A 187 -25.41 -22.13 12.20
N ILE A 188 -26.35 -21.18 12.19
CA ILE A 188 -27.27 -20.85 13.29
C ILE A 188 -28.62 -21.44 12.99
#